data_6f65b643870ee7dded36ca6d4712a301
#
_entry.id   6f65b643870ee7dded36ca6d4712a301
#
_cell.length_a   1.000
_cell.length_b   1.000
_cell.length_c   1.000
_cell.angle_alpha   90.00
_cell.angle_beta   90.00
_cell.angle_gamma   90.00
#
_symmetry.space_group_name_H-M   'P 1'
#
loop_
_entity.id
_entity.type
_entity.pdbx_description
1 polymer ?
#
loop_
_entity_poly.entity_id
_entity_poly.type
_entity_poly.pdbx_seq_one_letter_code
_entity_poly.pdbx_strand_id
1 'polypeptide(L)'
;MLKQLDALSTKGLVTKQGHRTLPLSIWNYSPKTQYESAWDEYPVLLQTRGLILDGDGNVAARPFKKFFNLEENRHKPTSEFEVFEKMDGSLGIMFKYKGEMVCATRGSFTSDQAKWMMNYAKEYNYQDIIVDGFTYLFEIIYPENRIVVDYQGQERLVLLGIINTKTGEEVPYNELFEGFDVVKK
;
A
#
# COMPACT_ATOMS: atom_id res chain seq x y z
N MET A 1 -9.57 1.17 16.22
CA MET A 1 -9.36 0.44 14.94
C MET A 1 -9.10 -1.04 15.18
N LEU A 2 -8.07 -1.47 15.92
CA LEU A 2 -7.71 -2.89 16.10
C LEU A 2 -8.89 -3.75 16.57
N LYS A 3 -9.55 -3.39 17.67
CA LYS A 3 -10.73 -4.13 18.18
C LYS A 3 -11.85 -4.29 17.13
N GLN A 4 -12.06 -3.26 16.32
CA GLN A 4 -13.05 -3.31 15.24
C GLN A 4 -12.64 -4.28 14.15
N LEU A 5 -11.36 -4.27 13.74
CA LEU A 5 -10.83 -5.19 12.74
C LEU A 5 -10.81 -6.63 13.22
N ASP A 6 -10.48 -6.87 14.49
CA ASP A 6 -10.56 -8.22 15.10
C ASP A 6 -12.00 -8.76 15.06
N ALA A 7 -12.99 -7.93 15.39
CA ALA A 7 -14.41 -8.32 15.28
C ALA A 7 -14.83 -8.60 13.83
N LEU A 8 -14.36 -7.80 12.86
CA LEU A 8 -14.63 -8.02 11.45
C LEU A 8 -13.90 -9.24 10.89
N SER A 9 -12.72 -9.58 11.44
CA SER A 9 -12.00 -10.81 11.11
C SER A 9 -12.79 -12.05 11.55
N THR A 10 -13.40 -12.02 12.72
CA THR A 10 -14.29 -13.09 13.21
C THR A 10 -15.51 -13.28 12.29
N LYS A 11 -16.00 -12.21 11.66
CA LYS A 11 -17.07 -12.26 10.65
C LYS A 11 -16.57 -12.70 9.27
N GLY A 12 -15.26 -12.91 9.08
CA GLY A 12 -14.65 -13.28 7.80
C GLY A 12 -14.58 -12.11 6.80
N LEU A 13 -14.72 -10.86 7.25
CA LEU A 13 -14.72 -9.68 6.38
C LEU A 13 -13.32 -9.12 6.14
N VAL A 14 -12.36 -9.40 7.03
CA VAL A 14 -10.94 -9.05 6.85
C VAL A 14 -10.06 -10.25 7.14
N THR A 15 -8.89 -10.25 6.53
CA THR A 15 -7.79 -11.19 6.79
C THR A 15 -6.64 -10.46 7.45
N LYS A 16 -5.86 -11.18 8.25
CA LYS A 16 -4.70 -10.68 8.98
C LYS A 16 -3.49 -11.54 8.67
N GLN A 17 -2.37 -10.90 8.31
CA GLN A 17 -1.09 -11.56 8.10
C GLN A 17 -0.03 -10.93 9.02
N GLY A 18 0.53 -11.71 9.94
CA GLY A 18 1.57 -11.24 10.87
C GLY A 18 2.95 -11.21 10.25
N HIS A 19 3.79 -10.28 10.70
CA HIS A 19 5.23 -10.30 10.44
C HIS A 19 5.90 -11.37 11.30
N ARG A 20 7.00 -11.98 10.82
CA ARG A 20 7.65 -13.10 11.51
C ARG A 20 8.32 -12.70 12.83
N THR A 21 8.90 -11.51 12.90
CA THR A 21 9.74 -11.07 14.02
C THR A 21 9.32 -9.73 14.62
N LEU A 22 8.68 -8.85 13.83
CA LEU A 22 8.19 -7.56 14.28
C LEU A 22 6.73 -7.67 14.73
N PRO A 23 6.29 -6.87 15.71
CA PRO A 23 4.87 -6.84 16.11
C PRO A 23 4.03 -6.05 15.09
N LEU A 24 4.06 -6.47 13.84
CA LEU A 24 3.34 -5.86 12.72
C LEU A 24 2.37 -6.85 12.10
N SER A 25 1.24 -6.37 11.62
CA SER A 25 0.26 -7.17 10.89
C SER A 25 -0.35 -6.40 9.73
N ILE A 26 -0.50 -7.09 8.59
CA ILE A 26 -1.17 -6.58 7.38
C ILE A 26 -2.63 -7.01 7.42
N TRP A 27 -3.52 -6.05 7.16
CA TRP A 27 -4.95 -6.25 7.14
C TRP A 27 -5.52 -5.98 5.75
N ASN A 28 -6.31 -6.94 5.25
CA ASN A 28 -6.97 -6.84 3.96
C ASN A 28 -8.45 -7.18 4.08
N TYR A 29 -9.30 -6.45 3.34
CA TYR A 29 -10.67 -6.91 3.16
C TYR A 29 -10.68 -8.25 2.41
N SER A 30 -11.62 -9.11 2.77
CA SER A 30 -11.76 -10.43 2.15
C SER A 30 -12.60 -10.37 0.87
N PRO A 31 -12.58 -11.44 0.04
CA PRO A 31 -13.52 -11.57 -1.08
C PRO A 31 -14.99 -11.46 -0.65
N LYS A 32 -15.34 -11.94 0.53
CA LYS A 32 -16.68 -11.81 1.13
C LYS A 32 -17.10 -10.34 1.27
N THR A 33 -16.20 -9.47 1.76
CA THR A 33 -16.44 -8.03 1.87
C THR A 33 -16.79 -7.40 0.52
N GLN A 34 -16.08 -7.80 -0.52
CA GLN A 34 -16.33 -7.31 -1.88
C GLN A 34 -17.66 -7.82 -2.45
N TYR A 35 -17.93 -9.10 -2.26
CA TYR A 35 -19.15 -9.72 -2.73
C TYR A 35 -20.41 -9.13 -2.05
N GLU A 36 -20.35 -8.91 -0.73
CA GLU A 36 -21.45 -8.36 0.07
C GLU A 36 -21.50 -6.83 0.09
N SER A 37 -20.52 -6.13 -0.54
CA SER A 37 -20.33 -4.67 -0.41
C SER A 37 -20.32 -4.20 1.07
N ALA A 38 -19.70 -4.99 1.95
CA ALA A 38 -19.75 -4.80 3.39
C ALA A 38 -19.10 -3.47 3.87
N TRP A 39 -18.36 -2.76 3.02
CA TRP A 39 -17.86 -1.41 3.30
C TRP A 39 -18.95 -0.35 3.42
N ASP A 40 -20.16 -0.62 2.93
CA ASP A 40 -21.30 0.29 3.11
C ASP A 40 -21.80 0.26 4.56
N GLU A 41 -21.74 -0.91 5.21
CA GLU A 41 -22.03 -1.09 6.64
C GLU A 41 -20.81 -0.77 7.53
N TYR A 42 -19.62 -1.15 7.06
CA TYR A 42 -18.37 -1.00 7.81
C TYR A 42 -17.35 -0.18 7.02
N PRO A 43 -17.43 1.17 7.00
CA PRO A 43 -16.53 2.01 6.19
C PRO A 43 -15.03 1.84 6.49
N VAL A 44 -14.67 1.33 7.69
CA VAL A 44 -13.27 1.00 8.03
C VAL A 44 -12.65 -0.01 7.06
N LEU A 45 -13.48 -0.87 6.43
CA LEU A 45 -13.03 -1.85 5.45
C LEU A 45 -12.41 -1.22 4.20
N LEU A 46 -12.78 0.01 3.86
CA LEU A 46 -12.16 0.75 2.76
C LEU A 46 -10.67 1.03 3.00
N GLN A 47 -10.22 1.04 4.25
CA GLN A 47 -8.82 1.23 4.61
C GLN A 47 -8.02 -0.07 4.62
N THR A 48 -8.69 -1.23 4.62
CA THR A 48 -8.04 -2.54 4.73
C THR A 48 -7.62 -3.08 3.37
N ARG A 49 -6.71 -2.39 2.70
CA ARG A 49 -6.11 -2.81 1.43
C ARG A 49 -4.59 -2.84 1.56
N GLY A 50 -4.10 -3.64 2.51
CA GLY A 50 -2.70 -3.68 2.92
C GLY A 50 -2.39 -2.76 4.10
N LEU A 51 -3.38 -2.38 4.89
CA LEU A 51 -3.19 -1.58 6.11
C LEU A 51 -2.29 -2.33 7.09
N ILE A 52 -1.27 -1.67 7.61
CA ILE A 52 -0.34 -2.28 8.57
C ILE A 52 -0.54 -1.64 9.94
N LEU A 53 -0.82 -2.48 10.93
CA LEU A 53 -0.91 -2.08 12.34
C LEU A 53 0.25 -2.68 13.13
N ASP A 54 0.68 -1.96 14.17
CA ASP A 54 1.60 -2.48 15.17
C ASP A 54 0.87 -3.30 16.25
N GLY A 55 1.64 -3.87 17.19
CA GLY A 55 1.12 -4.70 18.27
C GLY A 55 0.17 -3.97 19.23
N ASP A 56 0.26 -2.65 19.31
CA ASP A 56 -0.61 -1.79 20.14
C ASP A 56 -1.84 -1.31 19.37
N GLY A 57 -1.93 -1.64 18.08
CA GLY A 57 -3.05 -1.26 17.21
C GLY A 57 -2.93 0.14 16.58
N ASN A 58 -1.73 0.74 16.65
CA ASN A 58 -1.46 1.97 15.93
C ASN A 58 -1.19 1.65 14.45
N VAL A 59 -1.49 2.60 13.58
CA VAL A 59 -1.21 2.48 12.16
C VAL A 59 0.29 2.68 11.92
N ALA A 60 0.98 1.64 11.48
CA ALA A 60 2.39 1.68 11.10
C ALA A 60 2.59 2.05 9.63
N ALA A 61 1.69 1.61 8.74
CA ALA A 61 1.66 2.01 7.35
C ALA A 61 0.23 2.05 6.82
N ARG A 62 -0.05 3.02 5.95
CA ARG A 62 -1.36 3.27 5.41
C ARG A 62 -1.29 3.38 3.88
N PRO A 63 -1.69 2.32 3.15
CA PRO A 63 -1.77 2.37 1.69
C PRO A 63 -3.00 3.16 1.21
N PHE A 64 -3.16 3.26 -0.12
CA PHE A 64 -4.38 3.81 -0.70
C PHE A 64 -5.62 3.09 -0.17
N LYS A 65 -6.65 3.85 0.15
CA LYS A 65 -7.97 3.30 0.44
C LYS A 65 -8.49 2.52 -0.77
N LYS A 66 -9.44 1.60 -0.55
CA LYS A 66 -10.17 0.98 -1.66
C LYS A 66 -10.80 2.08 -2.51
N PHE A 67 -10.49 2.07 -3.78
CA PHE A 67 -11.16 2.86 -4.81
C PHE A 67 -11.84 1.91 -5.81
N PHE A 68 -12.78 2.43 -6.55
CA PHE A 68 -13.67 1.68 -7.43
C PHE A 68 -13.44 2.10 -8.89
N ASN A 69 -13.79 1.24 -9.83
CA ASN A 69 -13.77 1.60 -11.23
C ASN A 69 -14.81 2.69 -11.51
N LEU A 70 -14.57 3.51 -12.52
CA LEU A 70 -15.46 4.61 -12.88
C LEU A 70 -16.88 4.12 -13.22
N GLU A 71 -16.98 2.94 -13.84
CA GLU A 71 -18.23 2.29 -14.22
C GLU A 71 -19.06 1.84 -13.01
N GLU A 72 -18.44 1.63 -11.84
CA GLU A 72 -19.15 1.27 -10.61
C GLU A 72 -19.96 2.44 -10.03
N ASN A 73 -19.82 3.66 -10.57
CA ASN A 73 -20.60 4.87 -10.25
C ASN A 73 -20.61 5.27 -8.76
N ARG A 74 -19.67 4.79 -7.97
CA ARG A 74 -19.60 5.11 -6.52
C ARG A 74 -19.08 6.51 -6.25
N HIS A 75 -18.19 7.02 -7.12
CA HIS A 75 -17.69 8.38 -7.05
C HIS A 75 -17.47 8.93 -8.46
N LYS A 76 -18.14 10.03 -8.78
CA LYS A 76 -17.85 10.84 -9.98
C LYS A 76 -17.03 12.04 -9.53
N PRO A 77 -15.92 12.37 -10.20
CA PRO A 77 -15.21 13.60 -9.94
C PRO A 77 -16.15 14.79 -10.13
N THR A 78 -16.24 15.65 -9.13
CA THR A 78 -17.06 16.88 -9.15
C THR A 78 -16.20 18.16 -9.16
N SER A 79 -14.88 17.99 -9.07
CA SER A 79 -13.86 19.02 -9.09
C SER A 79 -12.79 18.68 -10.14
N GLU A 80 -11.82 19.55 -10.33
CA GLU A 80 -10.63 19.25 -11.11
C GLU A 80 -9.95 18.00 -10.59
N PHE A 81 -9.45 17.16 -11.48
CA PHE A 81 -8.75 15.92 -11.17
C PHE A 81 -7.53 15.74 -12.07
N GLU A 82 -6.58 14.97 -11.57
CA GLU A 82 -5.40 14.58 -12.32
C GLU A 82 -5.53 13.11 -12.77
N VAL A 83 -4.93 12.80 -13.91
CA VAL A 83 -4.91 11.44 -14.47
C VAL A 83 -3.47 10.95 -14.47
N PHE A 84 -3.24 9.77 -13.93
CA PHE A 84 -1.92 9.15 -13.88
C PHE A 84 -1.88 7.86 -14.69
N GLU A 85 -0.71 7.52 -15.20
CA GLU A 85 -0.48 6.23 -15.83
C GLU A 85 -0.79 5.10 -14.84
N LYS A 86 -1.61 4.13 -15.25
CA LYS A 86 -1.83 2.93 -14.47
C LYS A 86 -0.70 1.94 -14.74
N MET A 87 0.28 1.92 -13.85
CA MET A 87 1.36 0.95 -13.91
C MET A 87 0.84 -0.49 -13.69
N ASP A 88 1.56 -1.46 -14.26
CA ASP A 88 1.19 -2.88 -14.24
C ASP A 88 2.29 -3.70 -13.59
N GLY A 89 2.14 -3.98 -12.33
CA GLY A 89 3.08 -4.72 -11.49
C GLY A 89 2.42 -5.13 -10.17
N SER A 90 3.15 -5.00 -9.09
CA SER A 90 2.65 -5.30 -7.74
C SER A 90 2.80 -4.07 -6.84
N LEU A 91 1.76 -3.79 -6.05
CA LEU A 91 1.81 -2.70 -5.07
C LEU A 91 2.83 -3.03 -3.97
N GLY A 92 3.84 -2.19 -3.85
CA GLY A 92 4.81 -2.17 -2.76
C GLY A 92 4.46 -1.11 -1.73
N ILE A 93 4.64 -1.44 -0.46
CA ILE A 93 4.41 -0.56 0.68
C ILE A 93 5.71 -0.44 1.44
N MET A 94 6.26 0.77 1.51
CA MET A 94 7.53 1.04 2.19
C MET A 94 7.34 2.11 3.25
N PHE A 95 7.90 1.87 4.43
CA PHE A 95 7.79 2.80 5.57
C PHE A 95 8.92 2.56 6.57
N LYS A 96 9.09 3.47 7.52
CA LYS A 96 9.96 3.25 8.68
C LYS A 96 9.16 2.73 9.88
N TYR A 97 9.70 1.74 10.55
CA TYR A 97 9.21 1.26 11.84
C TYR A 97 10.36 1.22 12.82
N LYS A 98 10.28 2.02 13.89
CA LYS A 98 11.37 2.21 14.88
C LYS A 98 12.72 2.56 14.24
N GLY A 99 12.69 3.42 13.23
CA GLY A 99 13.86 3.89 12.51
C GLY A 99 14.36 2.97 11.37
N GLU A 100 13.85 1.76 11.26
CA GLU A 100 14.24 0.79 10.24
C GLU A 100 13.25 0.73 9.08
N MET A 101 13.77 0.62 7.87
CA MET A 101 12.95 0.46 6.67
C MET A 101 12.28 -0.91 6.64
N VAL A 102 10.98 -0.90 6.40
CA VAL A 102 10.17 -2.11 6.20
C VAL A 102 9.54 -2.05 4.82
N CYS A 103 9.59 -3.17 4.09
CA CYS A 103 8.94 -3.37 2.81
C CYS A 103 7.90 -4.47 2.91
N ALA A 104 6.75 -4.25 2.31
CA ALA A 104 5.68 -5.22 2.20
C ALA A 104 4.98 -5.09 0.85
N THR A 105 4.29 -6.14 0.43
CA THR A 105 3.23 -6.05 -0.57
C THR A 105 1.88 -5.95 0.13
N ARG A 106 0.82 -5.79 -0.63
CA ARG A 106 -0.53 -5.78 -0.09
C ARG A 106 -0.84 -6.98 0.83
N GLY A 107 -0.31 -8.17 0.54
CA GLY A 107 -0.65 -9.39 1.26
C GLY A 107 0.48 -10.00 2.10
N SER A 108 1.71 -9.52 1.99
CA SER A 108 2.85 -10.22 2.58
C SER A 108 4.04 -9.33 2.89
N PHE A 109 4.73 -9.64 4.01
CA PHE A 109 6.06 -9.11 4.31
C PHE A 109 7.19 -9.93 3.68
N THR A 110 6.89 -11.14 3.16
CA THR A 110 7.90 -12.13 2.76
C THR A 110 7.70 -12.68 1.36
N SER A 111 6.80 -12.10 0.57
CA SER A 111 6.66 -12.44 -0.85
C SER A 111 7.94 -12.13 -1.63
N ASP A 112 8.11 -12.74 -2.78
CA ASP A 112 9.27 -12.48 -3.64
C ASP A 112 9.32 -11.02 -4.05
N GLN A 113 8.16 -10.39 -4.30
CA GLN A 113 8.05 -8.97 -4.60
C GLN A 113 8.51 -8.09 -3.41
N ALA A 114 8.12 -8.43 -2.17
CA ALA A 114 8.55 -7.68 -0.99
C ALA A 114 10.06 -7.81 -0.76
N LYS A 115 10.62 -9.00 -0.97
CA LYS A 115 12.07 -9.22 -0.88
C LYS A 115 12.84 -8.48 -1.98
N TRP A 116 12.35 -8.57 -3.22
CA TRP A 116 12.95 -7.86 -4.34
C TRP A 116 12.97 -6.35 -4.08
N MET A 117 11.82 -5.78 -3.66
CA MET A 117 11.70 -4.37 -3.28
C MET A 117 12.68 -3.96 -2.18
N MET A 118 12.84 -4.78 -1.13
CA MET A 118 13.80 -4.53 -0.05
C MET A 118 15.24 -4.52 -0.57
N ASN A 119 15.61 -5.44 -1.45
CA ASN A 119 16.95 -5.49 -2.03
C ASN A 119 17.22 -4.28 -2.91
N TYR A 120 16.28 -3.94 -3.78
CA TYR A 120 16.35 -2.74 -4.62
C TYR A 120 16.49 -1.46 -3.79
N ALA A 121 15.65 -1.32 -2.75
CA ALA A 121 15.68 -0.16 -1.87
C ALA A 121 17.00 -0.03 -1.09
N LYS A 122 17.64 -1.13 -0.72
CA LYS A 122 18.98 -1.14 -0.10
C LYS A 122 20.07 -0.72 -1.10
N GLU A 123 20.02 -1.22 -2.31
CA GLU A 123 20.97 -0.88 -3.38
C GLU A 123 20.96 0.61 -3.70
N TYR A 124 19.78 1.22 -3.73
CA TYR A 124 19.58 2.65 -4.01
C TYR A 124 19.48 3.53 -2.75
N ASN A 125 19.84 3.01 -1.56
CA ASN A 125 19.88 3.75 -0.30
C ASN A 125 18.56 4.43 0.09
N TYR A 126 17.41 3.81 -0.20
CA TYR A 126 16.10 4.38 0.12
C TYR A 126 15.88 4.56 1.64
N GLN A 127 16.59 3.80 2.47
CA GLN A 127 16.61 3.99 3.93
C GLN A 127 16.93 5.45 4.32
N ASP A 128 17.80 6.11 3.58
CA ASP A 128 18.23 7.49 3.87
C ASP A 128 17.26 8.53 3.31
N ILE A 129 16.46 8.16 2.31
CA ILE A 129 15.55 9.07 1.60
C ILE A 129 14.16 9.07 2.23
N ILE A 130 13.62 7.88 2.58
CA ILE A 130 12.28 7.82 3.17
C ILE A 130 12.24 8.45 4.56
N VAL A 131 11.15 9.14 4.87
CA VAL A 131 10.95 9.88 6.12
C VAL A 131 9.96 9.13 7.01
N ASP A 132 10.24 9.10 8.32
CA ASP A 132 9.34 8.53 9.31
C ASP A 132 7.98 9.25 9.35
N GLY A 133 6.92 8.52 9.64
CA GLY A 133 5.55 9.05 9.64
C GLY A 133 4.87 9.08 8.27
N PHE A 134 5.56 8.68 7.21
CA PHE A 134 5.00 8.57 5.87
C PHE A 134 5.05 7.14 5.34
N THR A 135 4.06 6.79 4.56
CA THR A 135 3.96 5.51 3.82
C THR A 135 4.19 5.80 2.34
N TYR A 136 5.21 5.19 1.76
CA TYR A 136 5.57 5.30 0.35
C TYR A 136 5.00 4.12 -0.41
N LEU A 137 4.26 4.40 -1.47
CA LEU A 137 3.57 3.39 -2.28
C LEU A 137 4.22 3.30 -3.65
N PHE A 138 4.67 2.11 -4.01
CA PHE A 138 5.38 1.86 -5.26
C PHE A 138 4.67 0.84 -6.12
N GLU A 139 4.84 0.94 -7.43
CA GLU A 139 4.67 -0.19 -8.33
C GLU A 139 5.99 -0.90 -8.48
N ILE A 140 6.01 -2.20 -8.18
CA ILE A 140 7.19 -3.07 -8.26
C ILE A 140 7.24 -3.66 -9.65
N ILE A 141 8.25 -3.28 -10.44
CA ILE A 141 8.43 -3.70 -11.83
C ILE A 141 9.76 -4.43 -11.96
N TYR A 142 9.70 -5.71 -12.33
CA TYR A 142 10.83 -6.52 -12.75
C TYR A 142 10.33 -7.68 -13.62
N PRO A 143 11.18 -8.32 -14.46
CA PRO A 143 10.72 -9.25 -15.49
C PRO A 143 9.85 -10.40 -14.97
N GLU A 144 10.22 -11.02 -13.85
CA GLU A 144 9.51 -12.15 -13.25
C GLU A 144 8.18 -11.75 -12.59
N ASN A 145 7.98 -10.45 -12.35
CA ASN A 145 6.73 -9.89 -11.82
C ASN A 145 5.80 -9.34 -12.90
N ARG A 146 6.03 -9.71 -14.17
CA ARG A 146 5.17 -9.30 -15.28
C ARG A 146 3.75 -9.84 -15.12
N ILE A 147 2.76 -8.96 -15.24
CA ILE A 147 1.32 -9.33 -15.24
C ILE A 147 0.80 -9.31 -16.67
N VAL A 148 0.68 -8.12 -17.29
CA VAL A 148 0.20 -7.94 -18.66
C VAL A 148 1.23 -7.19 -19.49
N VAL A 149 1.69 -6.02 -19.00
CA VAL A 149 2.59 -5.13 -19.73
C VAL A 149 4.01 -5.66 -19.71
N ASP A 150 4.64 -5.65 -20.90
CA ASP A 150 6.07 -5.95 -21.02
C ASP A 150 6.88 -4.67 -20.95
N TYR A 151 7.60 -4.47 -19.86
CA TYR A 151 8.50 -3.34 -19.67
C TYR A 151 9.91 -3.60 -20.23
N GLN A 152 10.06 -4.58 -21.13
CA GLN A 152 11.30 -4.87 -21.86
C GLN A 152 12.51 -5.11 -20.94
N GLY A 153 12.32 -5.88 -19.89
CA GLY A 153 13.36 -6.23 -18.94
C GLY A 153 13.74 -5.13 -17.95
N GLN A 154 12.95 -4.05 -17.86
CA GLN A 154 13.20 -3.00 -16.86
C GLN A 154 13.00 -3.52 -15.44
N GLU A 155 13.88 -3.06 -14.56
CA GLU A 155 13.83 -3.29 -13.12
C GLU A 155 13.75 -1.94 -12.40
N ARG A 156 12.62 -1.63 -11.77
CA ARG A 156 12.43 -0.34 -11.08
C ARG A 156 11.31 -0.35 -10.07
N LEU A 157 11.38 0.58 -9.13
CA LEU A 157 10.29 0.99 -8.27
C LEU A 157 9.74 2.33 -8.76
N VAL A 158 8.47 2.37 -9.15
CA VAL A 158 7.80 3.61 -9.54
C VAL A 158 6.97 4.11 -8.38
N LEU A 159 7.29 5.29 -7.84
CA LEU A 159 6.54 5.90 -6.75
C LEU A 159 5.17 6.35 -7.24
N LEU A 160 4.12 5.75 -6.70
CA LEU A 160 2.72 6.05 -7.02
C LEU A 160 2.16 7.20 -6.17
N GLY A 161 2.63 7.31 -4.93
CA GLY A 161 2.18 8.32 -4.00
C GLY A 161 2.77 8.12 -2.60
N ILE A 162 2.62 9.15 -1.79
CA ILE A 162 3.04 9.18 -0.38
C ILE A 162 1.83 9.49 0.47
N ILE A 163 1.60 8.72 1.51
CA ILE A 163 0.48 8.90 2.44
C ILE A 163 1.03 9.34 3.79
N ASN A 164 0.48 10.39 4.38
CA ASN A 164 0.70 10.68 5.79
C ASN A 164 0.09 9.54 6.62
N THR A 165 0.93 8.76 7.28
CA THR A 165 0.51 7.54 7.97
C THR A 165 -0.51 7.82 9.07
N LYS A 166 -0.40 8.95 9.76
CA LYS A 166 -1.27 9.34 10.87
C LYS A 166 -2.64 9.81 10.37
N THR A 167 -2.67 10.72 9.39
CA THR A 167 -3.93 11.33 8.92
C THR A 167 -4.60 10.51 7.82
N GLY A 168 -3.84 9.76 7.04
CA GLY A 168 -4.32 9.03 5.86
C GLY A 168 -4.53 9.92 4.64
N GLU A 169 -4.04 11.15 4.69
CA GLU A 169 -4.07 12.08 3.57
C GLU A 169 -2.92 11.81 2.62
N GLU A 170 -3.20 11.88 1.34
CA GLU A 170 -2.17 11.82 0.30
C GLU A 170 -1.37 13.12 0.31
N VAL A 171 -0.05 12.98 0.25
CA VAL A 171 0.87 14.12 0.25
C VAL A 171 0.94 14.68 -1.18
N PRO A 172 0.68 15.99 -1.39
CA PRO A 172 0.92 16.62 -2.67
C PRO A 172 2.40 16.52 -3.07
N TYR A 173 2.69 16.54 -4.37
CA TYR A 173 4.06 16.51 -4.88
C TYR A 173 4.92 17.61 -4.25
N ASN A 174 6.02 17.22 -3.61
CA ASN A 174 6.97 18.10 -2.91
C ASN A 174 8.34 17.42 -2.79
N GLU A 175 9.23 17.94 -1.93
CA GLU A 175 10.58 17.40 -1.70
C GLU A 175 10.62 15.93 -1.25
N LEU A 176 9.54 15.39 -0.66
CA LEU A 176 9.47 13.96 -0.27
C LEU A 176 9.47 13.02 -1.48
N PHE A 177 9.20 13.52 -2.67
CA PHE A 177 9.23 12.75 -3.92
C PHE A 177 10.61 12.76 -4.58
N GLU A 178 11.54 13.58 -4.13
CA GLU A 178 12.87 13.68 -4.70
C GLU A 178 13.66 12.37 -4.49
N GLY A 179 14.43 11.98 -5.50
CA GLY A 179 15.23 10.76 -5.50
C GLY A 179 14.48 9.49 -5.91
N PHE A 180 13.20 9.59 -6.25
CA PHE A 180 12.39 8.48 -6.76
C PHE A 180 12.01 8.63 -8.22
N ASP A 181 11.80 7.50 -8.90
CA ASP A 181 11.10 7.45 -10.19
C ASP A 181 9.59 7.58 -9.90
N VAL A 182 8.98 8.69 -10.31
CA VAL A 182 7.58 9.01 -9.98
C VAL A 182 6.67 8.68 -11.16
N VAL A 183 5.48 8.16 -10.86
CA VAL A 183 4.46 7.87 -11.88
C VAL A 183 4.13 9.13 -12.69
N LYS A 184 3.99 8.96 -14.00
CA LYS A 184 3.68 10.07 -14.93
C LYS A 184 2.19 10.41 -14.91
N LYS A 185 1.92 11.72 -15.05
CA LYS A 185 0.59 12.25 -15.35
C LYS A 185 0.23 12.04 -16.81
#